data_3315b045b17108cb03e1aca4ed5d0efd
#
_entry.id   3315b045b17108cb03e1aca4ed5d0efd
#
_cell.length_a   1.000
_cell.length_b   1.000
_cell.length_c   1.000
_cell.angle_alpha   90.00
_cell.angle_beta   90.00
_cell.angle_gamma   90.00
#
_symmetry.space_group_name_H-M   'P 1'
#
loop_
_entity.id
_entity.type
_entity.pdbx_description
1 polymer ?
#
loop_
_entity_poly.entity_id
_entity_poly.type
_entity_poly.pdbx_seq_one_letter_code
_entity_poly.pdbx_strand_id
1 'polypeptide(L)'
;MAQNVIINGVTYSSVPSVNIPKSGGGTAVFTDTSDATLDAGSKMLSGNTAYANGTKYTGSISSKSAQTYTPSTSDQTINAGQYLSGAQTIKGDANLVAGNILNGVSIFGVTGNLAMPSISQDSTTKVLSIS
;
A
#
# COMPACT_ATOMS: atom_id res chain seq x y z
N MET A 1 8.06 -28.37 7.57
CA MET A 1 7.80 -29.71 6.95
C MET A 1 8.04 -30.79 8.02
N ALA A 2 7.33 -31.93 7.98
CA ALA A 2 7.62 -33.03 8.90
C ALA A 2 8.89 -33.76 8.43
N GLN A 3 9.81 -34.04 9.35
CA GLN A 3 11.11 -34.66 9.08
C GLN A 3 11.24 -36.02 9.79
N ASN A 4 12.13 -36.85 9.27
CA ASN A 4 12.53 -38.05 10.01
C ASN A 4 13.59 -37.67 11.05
N VAL A 5 13.34 -38.01 12.31
CA VAL A 5 14.20 -37.66 13.45
C VAL A 5 14.79 -38.94 14.04
N ILE A 6 16.08 -38.94 14.35
CA ILE A 6 16.75 -40.07 15.00
C ILE A 6 17.01 -39.70 16.45
N ILE A 7 16.46 -40.47 17.39
CA ILE A 7 16.68 -40.31 18.83
C ILE A 7 17.17 -41.66 19.39
N ASN A 8 18.34 -41.68 20.01
CA ASN A 8 19.00 -42.88 20.56
C ASN A 8 19.08 -44.03 19.54
N GLY A 9 19.38 -43.72 18.26
CA GLY A 9 19.48 -44.69 17.18
C GLY A 9 18.15 -45.20 16.60
N VAL A 10 17.01 -44.72 17.09
CA VAL A 10 15.67 -45.04 16.59
C VAL A 10 15.18 -43.94 15.65
N THR A 11 14.75 -44.31 14.45
CA THR A 11 14.18 -43.40 13.47
C THR A 11 12.67 -43.23 13.69
N TYR A 12 12.24 -42.00 13.87
CA TYR A 12 10.84 -41.59 13.94
C TYR A 12 10.49 -40.85 12.64
N SER A 13 9.52 -41.35 11.90
CA SER A 13 9.16 -40.82 10.60
C SER A 13 8.10 -39.71 10.69
N SER A 14 8.21 -38.71 9.80
CA SER A 14 7.22 -37.64 9.63
C SER A 14 6.92 -36.87 10.94
N VAL A 15 7.95 -36.53 11.70
CA VAL A 15 7.84 -35.78 12.94
C VAL A 15 7.66 -34.30 12.63
N PRO A 16 6.51 -33.65 12.93
CA PRO A 16 6.28 -32.22 12.63
C PRO A 16 7.00 -31.29 13.60
N SER A 17 7.20 -31.74 14.85
CA SER A 17 7.89 -30.98 15.89
C SER A 17 8.37 -31.89 17.00
N VAL A 18 9.34 -31.43 17.80
CA VAL A 18 9.84 -32.11 18.98
C VAL A 18 9.51 -31.28 20.22
N ASN A 19 8.89 -31.90 21.22
CA ASN A 19 8.56 -31.28 22.49
C ASN A 19 9.61 -31.64 23.55
N ILE A 20 10.25 -30.62 24.11
CA ILE A 20 11.27 -30.81 25.16
C ILE A 20 10.76 -30.19 26.46
N PRO A 21 10.73 -30.95 27.59
CA PRO A 21 10.38 -30.41 28.91
C PRO A 21 11.35 -29.28 29.32
N LYS A 22 10.82 -28.20 29.88
CA LYS A 22 11.62 -27.10 30.44
C LYS A 22 11.86 -27.30 31.94
N SER A 23 13.00 -26.85 32.47
CA SER A 23 13.35 -26.95 33.90
C SER A 23 12.37 -26.22 34.82
N GLY A 24 11.71 -25.16 34.35
CA GLY A 24 10.69 -24.42 35.09
C GLY A 24 9.25 -24.92 34.88
N GLY A 25 9.09 -26.15 34.35
CA GLY A 25 7.79 -26.72 33.97
C GLY A 25 7.31 -26.31 32.59
N GLY A 26 6.32 -27.06 32.07
CA GLY A 26 5.83 -26.92 30.71
C GLY A 26 6.80 -27.46 29.65
N THR A 27 6.55 -27.16 28.36
CA THR A 27 7.24 -27.75 27.22
C THR A 27 7.74 -26.65 26.27
N ALA A 28 8.94 -26.83 25.69
CA ALA A 28 9.40 -26.08 24.54
C ALA A 28 9.13 -26.89 23.26
N VAL A 29 8.58 -26.28 22.25
CA VAL A 29 8.30 -26.91 20.96
C VAL A 29 9.35 -26.46 19.94
N PHE A 30 10.04 -27.44 19.34
CA PHE A 30 11.03 -27.23 18.31
C PHE A 30 10.50 -27.75 16.97
N THR A 31 10.47 -26.87 15.96
CA THR A 31 10.06 -27.20 14.60
C THR A 31 11.24 -26.94 13.68
N ASP A 32 11.45 -27.82 12.70
CA ASP A 32 12.42 -27.56 11.62
C ASP A 32 11.94 -26.37 10.77
N THR A 33 12.77 -25.37 10.67
CA THR A 33 12.52 -24.16 9.86
C THR A 33 13.48 -24.02 8.68
N SER A 34 14.17 -25.09 8.31
CA SER A 34 15.20 -25.08 7.27
C SER A 34 14.62 -24.86 5.85
N ASP A 35 13.33 -25.13 5.66
CA ASP A 35 12.60 -24.89 4.41
C ASP A 35 11.88 -23.52 4.37
N ALA A 36 12.03 -22.71 5.42
CA ALA A 36 11.42 -21.40 5.48
C ALA A 36 12.07 -20.43 4.47
N THR A 37 11.23 -19.70 3.74
CA THR A 37 11.68 -18.76 2.68
C THR A 37 11.86 -17.32 3.18
N LEU A 38 11.59 -17.06 4.46
CA LEU A 38 11.80 -15.74 5.05
C LEU A 38 13.32 -15.50 5.21
N ASP A 39 13.83 -14.46 4.59
CA ASP A 39 15.25 -14.11 4.54
C ASP A 39 15.55 -12.69 5.05
N ALA A 40 14.50 -11.85 5.26
CA ALA A 40 14.66 -10.49 5.73
C ALA A 40 13.43 -9.98 6.51
N GLY A 41 13.65 -9.12 7.51
CA GLY A 41 12.58 -8.42 8.24
C GLY A 41 11.75 -7.48 7.36
N SER A 42 12.29 -7.02 6.24
CA SER A 42 11.58 -6.19 5.25
C SER A 42 10.42 -6.90 4.54
N LYS A 43 10.24 -8.20 4.77
CA LYS A 43 9.09 -8.99 4.29
C LYS A 43 7.98 -9.13 5.34
N MET A 44 8.13 -8.51 6.52
CA MET A 44 7.18 -8.61 7.63
C MET A 44 6.80 -7.23 8.16
N LEU A 45 5.59 -7.13 8.68
CA LEU A 45 5.13 -5.91 9.36
C LEU A 45 5.94 -5.66 10.63
N SER A 46 6.27 -4.40 10.87
CA SER A 46 6.90 -3.93 12.11
C SER A 46 6.11 -4.40 13.34
N GLY A 47 6.82 -4.79 14.38
CA GLY A 47 6.25 -5.38 15.60
C GLY A 47 6.09 -6.89 15.56
N ASN A 48 6.19 -7.54 14.40
CA ASN A 48 6.15 -9.00 14.30
C ASN A 48 7.56 -9.59 14.31
N THR A 49 7.67 -10.81 14.85
CA THR A 49 8.91 -11.59 14.76
C THR A 49 8.61 -13.00 14.28
N ALA A 50 9.53 -13.59 13.53
CA ALA A 50 9.47 -14.97 13.09
C ALA A 50 10.85 -15.62 13.12
N TYR A 51 10.88 -16.94 13.15
CA TYR A 51 12.10 -17.72 13.00
C TYR A 51 12.09 -18.44 11.65
N ALA A 52 13.18 -18.34 10.94
CA ALA A 52 13.41 -19.03 9.68
C ALA A 52 14.88 -19.43 9.60
N ASN A 53 15.18 -20.65 9.16
CA ASN A 53 16.55 -21.17 9.05
C ASN A 53 17.37 -20.98 10.35
N GLY A 54 16.75 -21.16 11.53
CA GLY A 54 17.41 -20.96 12.84
C GLY A 54 17.64 -19.48 13.22
N THR A 55 17.31 -18.53 12.36
CA THR A 55 17.50 -17.08 12.59
C THR A 55 16.20 -16.42 12.99
N LYS A 56 16.24 -15.52 13.98
CA LYS A 56 15.11 -14.65 14.35
C LYS A 56 15.09 -13.40 13.48
N TYR A 57 14.01 -13.19 12.77
CA TYR A 57 13.74 -11.98 12.01
C TYR A 57 12.76 -11.07 12.75
N THR A 58 12.98 -9.77 12.67
CA THR A 58 12.06 -8.74 13.18
C THR A 58 11.53 -7.92 12.00
N GLY A 59 10.22 -7.77 11.93
CA GLY A 59 9.55 -7.04 10.86
C GLY A 59 9.90 -5.55 10.86
N SER A 60 9.99 -4.98 9.66
CA SER A 60 10.33 -3.57 9.46
C SER A 60 9.37 -2.82 8.52
N ILE A 61 8.37 -3.50 7.93
CA ILE A 61 7.37 -2.83 7.09
C ILE A 61 6.48 -1.94 7.97
N SER A 62 6.51 -0.64 7.76
CA SER A 62 5.63 0.29 8.48
C SER A 62 4.18 0.23 7.99
N SER A 63 3.24 0.45 8.90
CA SER A 63 1.81 0.55 8.55
C SER A 63 1.42 2.00 8.32
N LYS A 64 0.60 2.24 7.28
CA LYS A 64 -0.02 3.52 6.99
C LYS A 64 -1.52 3.41 7.26
N SER A 65 -2.01 4.20 8.21
CA SER A 65 -3.43 4.30 8.54
C SER A 65 -4.23 4.96 7.41
N ALA A 66 -5.57 4.91 7.52
CA ALA A 66 -6.45 5.58 6.57
C ALA A 66 -6.11 7.07 6.44
N GLN A 67 -6.08 7.56 5.22
CA GLN A 67 -5.83 8.97 4.91
C GLN A 67 -6.67 9.41 3.71
N THR A 68 -7.13 10.67 3.76
CA THR A 68 -7.81 11.31 2.63
C THR A 68 -6.86 12.34 2.01
N TYR A 69 -6.71 12.26 0.70
CA TYR A 69 -5.95 13.19 -0.13
C TYR A 69 -6.92 14.10 -0.86
N THR A 70 -6.77 15.41 -0.67
CA THR A 70 -7.50 16.41 -1.46
C THR A 70 -6.57 16.87 -2.57
N PRO A 71 -6.98 16.81 -3.84
CA PRO A 71 -6.15 17.28 -4.97
C PRO A 71 -5.66 18.70 -4.76
N SER A 72 -4.42 18.95 -5.17
CA SER A 72 -3.75 20.25 -5.06
C SER A 72 -2.92 20.52 -6.33
N THR A 73 -2.21 21.63 -6.38
CA THR A 73 -1.28 21.96 -7.46
C THR A 73 0.04 21.19 -7.40
N SER A 74 0.27 20.44 -6.33
CA SER A 74 1.48 19.62 -6.14
C SER A 74 1.12 18.15 -6.08
N ASP A 75 2.02 17.30 -6.53
CA ASP A 75 1.89 15.85 -6.44
C ASP A 75 1.77 15.40 -4.99
N GLN A 76 0.94 14.42 -4.76
CA GLN A 76 0.79 13.73 -3.48
C GLN A 76 1.21 12.28 -3.65
N THR A 77 2.18 11.85 -2.85
CA THR A 77 2.80 10.52 -2.99
C THR A 77 2.49 9.65 -1.79
N ILE A 78 2.05 8.43 -2.05
CA ILE A 78 2.04 7.34 -1.08
C ILE A 78 3.34 6.57 -1.30
N ASN A 79 4.25 6.66 -0.33
CA ASN A 79 5.56 6.03 -0.47
C ASN A 79 5.46 4.51 -0.56
N ALA A 80 6.34 3.90 -1.35
CA ALA A 80 6.50 2.45 -1.41
C ALA A 80 7.03 1.85 -0.09
N GLY A 81 6.95 0.53 0.04
CA GLY A 81 7.48 -0.21 1.20
C GLY A 81 6.66 -0.06 2.47
N GLN A 82 5.39 0.34 2.37
CA GLN A 82 4.43 0.46 3.47
C GLN A 82 3.28 -0.54 3.30
N TYR A 83 2.73 -0.99 4.42
CA TYR A 83 1.46 -1.72 4.46
C TYR A 83 0.31 -0.73 4.69
N LEU A 84 -0.68 -0.71 3.79
CA LEU A 84 -1.86 0.13 3.94
C LEU A 84 -2.83 -0.55 4.91
N SER A 85 -2.80 -0.18 6.19
CA SER A 85 -3.70 -0.70 7.22
C SER A 85 -5.08 0.00 7.21
N GLY A 86 -5.24 1.04 6.41
CA GLY A 86 -6.51 1.74 6.21
C GLY A 86 -6.65 2.24 4.77
N ALA A 87 -7.88 2.53 4.36
CA ALA A 87 -8.18 3.02 3.03
C ALA A 87 -7.47 4.36 2.75
N GLN A 88 -6.86 4.47 1.57
CA GLN A 88 -6.31 5.72 1.07
C GLN A 88 -7.33 6.29 0.06
N THR A 89 -7.98 7.38 0.42
CA THR A 89 -9.04 7.97 -0.39
C THR A 89 -8.52 9.22 -1.10
N ILE A 90 -8.52 9.22 -2.43
CA ILE A 90 -8.30 10.42 -3.24
C ILE A 90 -9.67 11.04 -3.48
N LYS A 91 -9.87 12.28 -3.01
CA LYS A 91 -11.13 13.00 -3.22
C LYS A 91 -11.32 13.35 -4.69
N GLY A 92 -12.51 13.03 -5.20
CA GLY A 92 -12.99 13.58 -6.46
C GLY A 92 -13.69 14.93 -6.25
N ASP A 93 -13.88 15.68 -7.34
CA ASP A 93 -14.68 16.90 -7.36
C ASP A 93 -15.75 16.78 -8.46
N ALA A 94 -17.02 16.93 -8.06
CA ALA A 94 -18.16 16.85 -9.00
C ALA A 94 -18.16 17.98 -10.04
N ASN A 95 -17.46 19.09 -9.76
CA ASN A 95 -17.32 20.21 -10.67
C ASN A 95 -16.18 20.04 -11.68
N LEU A 96 -15.41 18.96 -11.61
CA LEU A 96 -14.35 18.64 -12.56
C LEU A 96 -14.98 18.05 -13.86
N VAL A 97 -15.67 18.90 -14.59
CA VAL A 97 -16.34 18.58 -15.86
C VAL A 97 -15.95 19.60 -16.92
N ALA A 98 -15.93 19.19 -18.19
CA ALA A 98 -15.46 20.02 -19.30
C ALA A 98 -16.17 21.40 -19.37
N GLY A 99 -17.47 21.43 -19.06
CA GLY A 99 -18.28 22.65 -19.08
C GLY A 99 -17.90 23.72 -18.05
N ASN A 100 -17.15 23.35 -17.01
CA ASN A 100 -16.66 24.26 -15.96
C ASN A 100 -15.21 24.69 -16.17
N ILE A 101 -14.55 24.16 -17.18
CA ILE A 101 -13.15 24.45 -17.50
C ILE A 101 -13.10 25.21 -18.81
N LEU A 102 -12.32 26.31 -18.82
CA LEU A 102 -12.16 27.14 -19.99
C LEU A 102 -11.64 26.32 -21.19
N ASN A 103 -12.18 26.56 -22.36
CA ASN A 103 -11.75 25.91 -23.59
C ASN A 103 -10.22 26.06 -23.80
N GLY A 104 -9.57 24.94 -24.09
CA GLY A 104 -8.11 24.85 -24.25
C GLY A 104 -7.32 24.64 -22.96
N VAL A 105 -7.95 24.68 -21.77
CA VAL A 105 -7.34 24.32 -20.49
C VAL A 105 -7.64 22.86 -20.17
N SER A 106 -6.68 22.15 -19.60
CA SER A 106 -6.88 20.79 -19.08
C SER A 106 -6.54 20.72 -17.61
N ILE A 107 -7.43 20.14 -16.78
CA ILE A 107 -7.25 19.93 -15.35
C ILE A 107 -7.44 18.42 -15.08
N PHE A 108 -6.43 17.76 -14.54
CA PHE A 108 -6.42 16.30 -14.27
C PHE A 108 -6.91 15.46 -15.48
N GLY A 109 -6.53 15.87 -16.72
CA GLY A 109 -6.91 15.17 -17.94
C GLY A 109 -8.31 15.49 -18.48
N VAL A 110 -9.11 16.29 -17.77
CA VAL A 110 -10.38 16.81 -18.29
C VAL A 110 -10.13 18.08 -19.07
N THR A 111 -10.32 18.01 -20.40
CA THR A 111 -10.17 19.17 -21.29
C THR A 111 -11.43 20.03 -21.28
N GLY A 112 -11.27 21.32 -21.01
CA GLY A 112 -12.35 22.28 -20.93
C GLY A 112 -12.98 22.60 -22.29
N ASN A 113 -14.26 22.92 -22.28
CA ASN A 113 -15.04 23.41 -23.42
C ASN A 113 -15.90 24.65 -23.10
N LEU A 114 -15.70 25.25 -21.91
CA LEU A 114 -16.37 26.51 -21.57
C LEU A 114 -15.89 27.62 -22.50
N ALA A 115 -16.77 28.11 -23.32
CA ALA A 115 -16.45 29.24 -24.19
C ALA A 115 -16.59 30.56 -23.42
N MET A 116 -15.64 31.46 -23.59
CA MET A 116 -15.81 32.86 -23.16
C MET A 116 -16.67 33.60 -24.16
N PRO A 117 -17.66 34.37 -23.70
CA PRO A 117 -18.40 35.26 -24.60
C PRO A 117 -17.44 36.23 -25.31
N SER A 118 -17.62 36.43 -26.60
CA SER A 118 -16.91 37.48 -27.33
C SER A 118 -17.71 38.78 -27.30
N ILE A 119 -17.02 39.91 -27.16
CA ILE A 119 -17.61 41.23 -27.25
C ILE A 119 -17.06 41.89 -28.52
N SER A 120 -17.95 42.27 -29.44
CA SER A 120 -17.59 42.98 -30.64
C SER A 120 -18.36 44.30 -30.72
N GLN A 121 -17.72 45.32 -31.31
CA GLN A 121 -18.38 46.57 -31.61
C GLN A 121 -18.53 46.74 -33.11
N ASP A 122 -19.73 46.98 -33.58
CA ASP A 122 -19.97 47.39 -34.93
C ASP A 122 -19.30 48.75 -35.18
N SER A 123 -18.42 48.82 -36.18
CA SER A 123 -17.61 50.00 -36.44
C SER A 123 -18.44 51.19 -36.98
N THR A 124 -19.63 50.95 -37.57
CA THR A 124 -20.51 51.96 -38.15
C THR A 124 -21.55 52.43 -37.15
N THR A 125 -22.25 51.50 -36.51
CA THR A 125 -23.37 51.82 -35.61
C THR A 125 -22.91 52.06 -34.17
N LYS A 126 -21.66 51.68 -33.84
CA LYS A 126 -21.08 51.71 -32.48
C LYS A 126 -21.83 50.82 -31.46
N VAL A 127 -22.66 49.90 -31.92
CA VAL A 127 -23.39 48.96 -31.09
C VAL A 127 -22.46 47.86 -30.59
N LEU A 128 -22.50 47.52 -29.31
CA LEU A 128 -21.82 46.38 -28.71
C LEU A 128 -22.70 45.14 -28.86
N SER A 129 -22.12 44.04 -29.29
CA SER A 129 -22.75 42.74 -29.38
C SER A 129 -21.95 41.71 -28.54
N ILE A 130 -22.66 40.87 -27.84
CA ILE A 130 -22.09 39.73 -27.07
C ILE A 130 -22.56 38.45 -27.77
N SER A 131 -21.64 37.60 -28.13
CA SER A 131 -21.91 36.32 -28.80
C SER A 131 -21.17 35.17 -28.12
#